data_49e02bc90186f0a15ee40156964967e2
#
_entry.id   49e02bc90186f0a15ee40156964967e2
#
_cell.length_a   1.000
_cell.length_b   1.000
_cell.length_c   1.000
_cell.angle_alpha   90.00
_cell.angle_beta   90.00
_cell.angle_gamma   90.00
#
_symmetry.space_group_name_H-M   'P 1'
#
loop_
_entity.id
_entity.type
_entity.pdbx_description
1 polymer ?
#
loop_
_entity_poly.entity_id
_entity_poly.type
_entity_poly.pdbx_seq_one_letter_code
_entity_poly.pdbx_strand_id
1 'polypeptide(L)'
;TTEGVNNFRTQIRQLRRRLPEVPGMFTGMLARASATGEASAFITLGLFTLTIIVISRLLGGLIGPLIGLRIMRTMQRRFPPVGMAGKLPVLATRVLITIFVVLLATIPTALIGLSLADENRTPAVSATVIIAVGFWISYFVIDAMWRMVLSPYLPEYRLPKIDDAGARKLYLWLSASVFTGLLGESIILWMEELGGERALIVLSSILLRLVAVAVIIAMILINGPAIRGAILGGRRRAEASWWAALAATVVPPLVILYFVAAWLEGAVRLVLDLDQGLPLFIGPFVTLMTSLMVYAVATYAVEVYFRRARLKAAINAEAARAEVRQRAAELEARRAAGETLPETAEVVHLRDDDGDGDDDEGGPGSMPELPASVRSQEDRPAPRARAGMRSFEELGYRVASLL
;
A
#
# COMPACT_ATOMS: atom_id res chain seq x y z
N THR A 1 -2.13 -41.29 5.16
CA THR A 1 -2.73 -42.51 5.44
C THR A 1 -2.62 -42.83 6.92
N THR A 2 -3.00 -44.00 7.39
CA THR A 2 -3.12 -44.38 8.82
C THR A 2 -1.85 -44.19 9.62
N GLU A 3 -0.68 -44.45 9.03
CA GLU A 3 0.63 -44.29 9.67
C GLU A 3 0.94 -42.82 10.00
N GLY A 4 0.68 -41.89 9.08
CA GLY A 4 0.86 -40.43 9.32
C GLY A 4 -0.03 -39.91 10.43
N VAL A 5 -1.28 -40.39 10.53
CA VAL A 5 -2.21 -40.01 11.60
C VAL A 5 -1.74 -40.53 12.97
N ASN A 6 -1.22 -41.75 13.02
CA ASN A 6 -0.69 -42.35 14.24
C ASN A 6 0.58 -41.65 14.71
N ASN A 7 1.46 -41.30 13.77
CA ASN A 7 2.67 -40.52 14.06
C ASN A 7 2.30 -39.13 14.62
N PHE A 8 1.39 -38.42 13.96
CA PHE A 8 0.88 -37.15 14.43
C PHE A 8 0.30 -37.20 15.86
N ARG A 9 -0.56 -38.21 16.11
CA ARG A 9 -1.13 -38.42 17.46
C ARG A 9 -0.06 -38.67 18.53
N THR A 10 0.98 -39.40 18.19
CA THR A 10 2.08 -39.71 19.09
C THR A 10 2.89 -38.47 19.40
N GLN A 11 3.23 -37.65 18.39
CA GLN A 11 3.94 -36.39 18.55
C GLN A 11 3.15 -35.37 19.39
N ILE A 12 1.85 -35.23 19.15
CA ILE A 12 1.00 -34.35 19.97
C ILE A 12 0.95 -34.80 21.42
N ARG A 13 0.85 -36.12 21.70
CA ARG A 13 0.87 -36.61 23.08
C ARG A 13 2.19 -36.31 23.78
N GLN A 14 3.30 -36.42 23.09
CA GLN A 14 4.63 -36.08 23.61
C GLN A 14 4.75 -34.57 23.89
N LEU A 15 4.34 -33.72 22.96
CA LEU A 15 4.33 -32.26 23.14
C LEU A 15 3.43 -31.84 24.31
N ARG A 16 2.24 -32.44 24.43
CA ARG A 16 1.33 -32.16 25.55
C ARG A 16 1.93 -32.53 26.91
N ARG A 17 2.69 -33.61 27.00
CA ARG A 17 3.38 -34.00 28.24
C ARG A 17 4.47 -33.03 28.64
N ARG A 18 5.11 -32.36 27.66
CA ARG A 18 6.17 -31.38 27.89
C ARG A 18 5.67 -29.96 28.16
N LEU A 19 4.36 -29.69 28.00
CA LEU A 19 3.77 -28.38 28.28
C LEU A 19 4.13 -27.79 29.65
N PRO A 20 4.07 -28.56 30.76
CA PRO A 20 4.44 -28.03 32.08
C PRO A 20 5.94 -27.70 32.21
N GLU A 21 6.80 -28.27 31.35
CA GLU A 21 8.25 -28.08 31.38
C GLU A 21 8.70 -26.84 30.58
N VAL A 22 7.82 -26.23 29.80
CA VAL A 22 8.12 -25.06 28.94
C VAL A 22 8.82 -23.90 29.65
N PRO A 23 8.40 -23.46 30.85
CA PRO A 23 9.10 -22.40 31.57
C PRO A 23 10.54 -22.79 31.93
N GLY A 24 10.76 -24.05 32.34
CA GLY A 24 12.10 -24.59 32.66
C GLY A 24 12.98 -24.72 31.42
N MET A 25 12.42 -25.15 30.29
CA MET A 25 13.13 -25.20 29.00
C MET A 25 13.57 -23.80 28.55
N PHE A 26 12.68 -22.80 28.70
CA PHE A 26 12.99 -21.41 28.32
C PHE A 26 14.10 -20.82 29.18
N THR A 27 14.02 -20.93 30.51
CA THR A 27 15.06 -20.44 31.42
C THR A 27 16.38 -21.19 31.24
N GLY A 28 16.32 -22.50 30.99
CA GLY A 28 17.47 -23.32 30.68
C GLY A 28 18.16 -22.94 29.36
N MET A 29 17.38 -22.58 28.33
CA MET A 29 17.90 -22.06 27.08
C MET A 29 18.65 -20.73 27.29
N LEU A 30 18.05 -19.79 28.02
CA LEU A 30 18.68 -18.50 28.35
C LEU A 30 19.99 -18.69 29.15
N ALA A 31 19.97 -19.56 30.16
CA ALA A 31 21.15 -19.84 30.96
C ALA A 31 22.30 -20.45 30.14
N ARG A 32 21.99 -21.35 29.20
CA ARG A 32 23.02 -21.93 28.30
C ARG A 32 23.59 -20.92 27.32
N ALA A 33 22.75 -20.00 26.81
CA ALA A 33 23.15 -19.03 25.81
C ALA A 33 23.87 -17.81 26.40
N SER A 34 23.76 -17.55 27.71
CA SER A 34 24.48 -16.46 28.37
C SER A 34 25.93 -16.82 28.62
N ALA A 35 26.83 -15.83 28.45
CA ALA A 35 28.28 -16.04 28.73
C ALA A 35 28.57 -16.37 30.20
N THR A 36 27.76 -15.86 31.13
CA THR A 36 27.85 -16.07 32.59
C THR A 36 27.06 -17.29 33.04
N GLY A 37 26.30 -17.95 32.17
CA GLY A 37 25.34 -18.99 32.56
C GLY A 37 24.09 -18.46 33.29
N GLU A 38 23.90 -17.14 33.36
CA GLU A 38 22.78 -16.50 34.05
C GLU A 38 21.77 -15.92 33.05
N ALA A 39 20.50 -16.23 33.25
CA ALA A 39 19.42 -15.66 32.47
C ALA A 39 19.30 -14.12 32.58
N SER A 40 19.78 -13.55 33.70
CA SER A 40 19.82 -12.10 33.94
C SER A 40 20.62 -11.32 32.89
N ALA A 41 21.61 -11.92 32.27
CA ALA A 41 22.38 -11.31 31.19
C ALA A 41 21.49 -10.91 29.99
N PHE A 42 20.43 -11.68 29.70
CA PHE A 42 19.49 -11.36 28.63
C PHE A 42 18.53 -10.21 28.98
N ILE A 43 18.26 -9.97 30.29
CA ILE A 43 17.50 -8.79 30.72
C ILE A 43 18.30 -7.52 30.40
N THR A 44 19.59 -7.51 30.74
CA THR A 44 20.50 -6.40 30.43
C THR A 44 20.60 -6.18 28.92
N LEU A 45 20.75 -7.25 28.14
CA LEU A 45 20.80 -7.20 26.68
C LEU A 45 19.46 -6.69 26.09
N GLY A 46 18.34 -7.13 26.63
CA GLY A 46 17.01 -6.65 26.23
C GLY A 46 16.87 -5.14 26.46
N LEU A 47 17.29 -4.64 27.64
CA LEU A 47 17.29 -3.21 27.96
C LEU A 47 18.22 -2.42 27.02
N PHE A 48 19.39 -2.95 26.71
CA PHE A 48 20.34 -2.36 25.77
C PHE A 48 19.73 -2.26 24.35
N THR A 49 19.15 -3.35 23.86
CA THR A 49 18.48 -3.38 22.55
C THR A 49 17.30 -2.40 22.51
N LEU A 50 16.49 -2.34 23.57
CA LEU A 50 15.41 -1.37 23.71
C LEU A 50 15.95 0.07 23.64
N THR A 51 17.06 0.34 24.29
CA THR A 51 17.72 1.66 24.25
C THR A 51 18.14 2.02 22.83
N ILE A 52 18.74 1.10 22.06
CA ILE A 52 19.07 1.31 20.65
C ILE A 52 17.81 1.68 19.86
N ILE A 53 16.71 0.94 20.05
CA ILE A 53 15.45 1.18 19.37
C ILE A 53 14.88 2.56 19.72
N VAL A 54 14.89 2.94 21.02
CA VAL A 54 14.38 4.25 21.49
C VAL A 54 15.22 5.38 20.91
N ILE A 55 16.56 5.27 20.94
CA ILE A 55 17.47 6.27 20.36
C ILE A 55 17.23 6.38 18.85
N SER A 56 17.13 5.27 18.13
CA SER A 56 16.81 5.26 16.69
C SER A 56 15.47 5.95 16.41
N ARG A 57 14.47 5.75 17.26
CA ARG A 57 13.16 6.37 17.14
C ARG A 57 13.21 7.88 17.35
N LEU A 58 13.97 8.34 18.35
CA LEU A 58 14.18 9.77 18.61
C LEU A 58 14.94 10.45 17.48
N LEU A 59 16.04 9.83 17.01
CA LEU A 59 16.79 10.33 15.85
C LEU A 59 15.92 10.40 14.60
N GLY A 60 15.16 9.35 14.31
CA GLY A 60 14.22 9.35 13.18
C GLY A 60 13.16 10.44 13.30
N GLY A 61 12.67 10.72 14.52
CA GLY A 61 11.74 11.81 14.81
C GLY A 61 12.32 13.20 14.60
N LEU A 62 13.63 13.37 14.78
CA LEU A 62 14.34 14.62 14.49
C LEU A 62 14.70 14.78 13.02
N ILE A 63 15.26 13.74 12.41
CA ILE A 63 15.74 13.75 11.02
C ILE A 63 14.57 13.76 10.04
N GLY A 64 13.49 13.04 10.34
CA GLY A 64 12.32 12.92 9.47
C GLY A 64 11.71 14.27 9.08
N PRO A 65 11.39 15.16 10.01
CA PRO A 65 10.90 16.51 9.69
C PRO A 65 11.92 17.37 8.95
N LEU A 66 13.19 17.30 9.32
CA LEU A 66 14.25 18.10 8.67
C LEU A 66 14.36 17.80 7.17
N ILE A 67 14.40 16.53 6.82
CA ILE A 67 14.53 16.08 5.42
C ILE A 67 13.17 16.04 4.73
N GLY A 68 12.17 15.45 5.41
CA GLY A 68 10.89 15.08 4.80
C GLY A 68 9.97 16.25 4.53
N LEU A 69 9.88 17.26 5.44
CA LEU A 69 8.89 18.34 5.30
C LEU A 69 9.14 19.21 4.06
N ARG A 70 10.40 19.52 3.76
CA ARG A 70 10.75 20.35 2.61
C ARG A 70 10.45 19.65 1.29
N ILE A 71 10.87 18.39 1.17
CA ILE A 71 10.63 17.57 -0.01
C ILE A 71 9.13 17.35 -0.20
N MET A 72 8.42 17.00 0.87
CA MET A 72 6.99 16.72 0.82
C MET A 72 6.17 17.96 0.40
N ARG A 73 6.46 19.14 0.95
CA ARG A 73 5.79 20.40 0.54
C ARG A 73 6.02 20.69 -0.94
N THR A 74 7.23 20.48 -1.45
CA THR A 74 7.55 20.67 -2.86
C THR A 74 6.79 19.68 -3.73
N MET A 75 6.73 18.41 -3.32
CA MET A 75 5.99 17.36 -4.05
C MET A 75 4.49 17.62 -4.06
N GLN A 76 3.89 18.00 -2.93
CA GLN A 76 2.46 18.33 -2.86
C GLN A 76 2.08 19.52 -3.75
N ARG A 77 2.95 20.55 -3.85
CA ARG A 77 2.72 21.68 -4.75
C ARG A 77 2.82 21.28 -6.22
N ARG A 78 3.73 20.36 -6.56
CA ARG A 78 3.97 19.91 -7.94
C ARG A 78 2.93 18.91 -8.41
N PHE A 79 2.40 18.10 -7.51
CA PHE A 79 1.47 17.01 -7.80
C PHE A 79 0.19 17.17 -6.98
N PRO A 80 -0.80 17.92 -7.49
CA PRO A 80 -2.10 18.06 -6.83
C PRO A 80 -2.79 16.68 -6.76
N PRO A 81 -3.64 16.42 -5.75
CA PRO A 81 -4.26 15.11 -5.48
C PRO A 81 -5.37 14.72 -6.48
N VAL A 82 -5.21 15.11 -7.75
CA VAL A 82 -6.16 14.82 -8.82
C VAL A 82 -5.68 13.58 -9.59
N GLY A 83 -6.43 12.49 -9.49
CA GLY A 83 -6.10 11.22 -10.14
C GLY A 83 -4.87 10.50 -9.56
N MET A 84 -4.53 9.35 -10.13
CA MET A 84 -3.35 8.56 -9.71
C MET A 84 -2.03 9.23 -10.08
N ALA A 85 -2.01 9.98 -11.21
CA ALA A 85 -0.82 10.72 -11.64
C ALA A 85 -0.38 11.81 -10.64
N GLY A 86 -1.32 12.37 -9.86
CA GLY A 86 -1.00 13.30 -8.78
C GLY A 86 -0.69 12.60 -7.46
N LYS A 87 -1.39 11.50 -7.14
CA LYS A 87 -1.28 10.82 -5.84
C LYS A 87 -0.02 9.96 -5.72
N LEU A 88 0.27 9.12 -6.72
CA LEU A 88 1.31 8.11 -6.64
C LEU A 88 2.72 8.67 -6.40
N PRO A 89 3.18 9.75 -7.08
CA PRO A 89 4.51 10.31 -6.82
C PRO A 89 4.67 10.83 -5.38
N VAL A 90 3.64 11.46 -4.82
CA VAL A 90 3.66 11.98 -3.44
C VAL A 90 3.71 10.84 -2.43
N LEU A 91 2.89 9.79 -2.63
CA LEU A 91 2.84 8.63 -1.75
C LEU A 91 4.15 7.82 -1.82
N ALA A 92 4.68 7.57 -3.03
CA ALA A 92 5.96 6.89 -3.22
C ALA A 92 7.12 7.66 -2.55
N THR A 93 7.20 8.98 -2.77
CA THR A 93 8.21 9.83 -2.12
C THR A 93 8.11 9.74 -0.60
N ARG A 94 6.90 9.73 -0.04
CA ARG A 94 6.68 9.59 1.40
C ARG A 94 7.21 8.27 1.94
N VAL A 95 6.95 7.15 1.26
CA VAL A 95 7.46 5.82 1.63
C VAL A 95 8.98 5.81 1.58
N LEU A 96 9.57 6.30 0.47
CA LEU A 96 11.03 6.34 0.31
C LEU A 96 11.70 7.19 1.40
N ILE A 97 11.16 8.36 1.72
CA ILE A 97 11.66 9.19 2.83
C ILE A 97 11.56 8.43 4.16
N THR A 98 10.43 7.76 4.42
CA THR A 98 10.24 7.00 5.67
C THR A 98 11.26 5.86 5.78
N ILE A 99 11.44 5.07 4.72
CA ILE A 99 12.43 3.98 4.67
C ILE A 99 13.84 4.55 4.88
N PHE A 100 14.20 5.61 4.14
CA PHE A 100 15.51 6.24 4.25
C PHE A 100 15.79 6.74 5.68
N VAL A 101 14.84 7.41 6.31
CA VAL A 101 14.97 7.91 7.69
C VAL A 101 15.09 6.76 8.70
N VAL A 102 14.32 5.69 8.53
CA VAL A 102 14.40 4.51 9.39
C VAL A 102 15.78 3.85 9.27
N LEU A 103 16.27 3.62 8.06
CA LEU A 103 17.59 3.02 7.83
C LEU A 103 18.71 3.92 8.36
N LEU A 104 18.64 5.23 8.06
CA LEU A 104 19.66 6.20 8.50
C LEU A 104 19.73 6.33 10.03
N ALA A 105 18.62 6.19 10.73
CA ALA A 105 18.60 6.26 12.19
C ALA A 105 18.98 4.91 12.83
N THR A 106 18.48 3.80 12.30
CA THR A 106 18.59 2.49 12.96
C THR A 106 19.94 1.82 12.71
N ILE A 107 20.46 1.83 11.47
CA ILE A 107 21.69 1.14 11.12
C ILE A 107 22.89 1.71 11.88
N PRO A 108 23.19 3.02 11.84
CA PRO A 108 24.31 3.58 12.58
C PRO A 108 24.18 3.38 14.10
N THR A 109 22.98 3.55 14.64
CA THR A 109 22.73 3.35 16.08
C THR A 109 22.98 1.90 16.49
N ALA A 110 22.55 0.93 15.68
CA ALA A 110 22.83 -0.48 15.91
C ALA A 110 24.32 -0.81 15.80
N LEU A 111 25.02 -0.28 14.81
CA LEU A 111 26.47 -0.47 14.63
C LEU A 111 27.26 0.12 15.80
N ILE A 112 26.95 1.34 16.22
CA ILE A 112 27.58 1.97 17.39
C ILE A 112 27.26 1.15 18.65
N GLY A 113 26.01 0.77 18.86
CA GLY A 113 25.62 -0.06 19.97
C GLY A 113 26.37 -1.39 20.01
N LEU A 114 26.49 -2.07 18.87
CA LEU A 114 27.27 -3.31 18.75
C LEU A 114 28.78 -3.09 18.94
N SER A 115 29.32 -1.95 18.57
CA SER A 115 30.75 -1.64 18.78
C SER A 115 31.08 -1.30 20.24
N LEU A 116 30.14 -0.74 20.98
CA LEU A 116 30.27 -0.42 22.39
C LEU A 116 30.01 -1.62 23.31
N ALA A 117 29.29 -2.63 22.81
CA ALA A 117 29.11 -3.87 23.55
C ALA A 117 30.43 -4.64 23.56
N ASP A 118 30.82 -5.09 24.75
CA ASP A 118 32.10 -5.63 25.15
C ASP A 118 32.79 -6.57 24.13
N GLU A 119 34.16 -6.64 24.19
CA GLU A 119 35.01 -7.48 23.31
C GLU A 119 34.69 -8.98 23.39
N ASN A 120 34.07 -9.45 24.48
CA ASN A 120 33.66 -10.84 24.71
C ASN A 120 32.25 -11.18 24.20
N ARG A 121 31.89 -10.75 23.01
CA ARG A 121 30.54 -11.03 22.46
C ARG A 121 30.29 -12.51 22.27
N THR A 122 29.29 -13.03 22.95
CA THR A 122 28.75 -14.34 22.59
C THR A 122 27.95 -14.23 21.29
N PRO A 123 27.94 -15.27 20.45
CA PRO A 123 27.05 -15.31 19.25
C PRO A 123 25.58 -15.00 19.57
N ALA A 124 25.12 -15.40 20.75
CA ALA A 124 23.77 -15.16 21.26
C ALA A 124 23.45 -13.66 21.41
N VAL A 125 24.41 -12.85 21.86
CA VAL A 125 24.25 -11.40 21.99
C VAL A 125 24.08 -10.75 20.62
N SER A 126 24.95 -11.10 19.69
CA SER A 126 24.90 -10.56 18.32
C SER A 126 23.58 -10.95 17.61
N ALA A 127 23.16 -12.22 17.71
CA ALA A 127 21.89 -12.70 17.18
C ALA A 127 20.71 -11.93 17.74
N THR A 128 20.66 -11.70 19.06
CA THR A 128 19.58 -10.97 19.71
C THR A 128 19.44 -9.54 19.17
N VAL A 129 20.55 -8.81 19.05
CA VAL A 129 20.54 -7.44 18.52
C VAL A 129 20.14 -7.42 17.05
N ILE A 130 20.70 -8.31 16.22
CA ILE A 130 20.39 -8.38 14.78
C ILE A 130 18.91 -8.68 14.54
N ILE A 131 18.36 -9.66 15.26
CA ILE A 131 16.95 -10.04 15.12
C ILE A 131 16.03 -8.89 15.58
N ALA A 132 16.32 -8.25 16.72
CA ALA A 132 15.51 -7.15 17.21
C ALA A 132 15.55 -5.91 16.30
N VAL A 133 16.72 -5.58 15.76
CA VAL A 133 16.89 -4.48 14.80
C VAL A 133 16.22 -4.85 13.47
N GLY A 134 16.37 -6.07 12.98
CA GLY A 134 15.70 -6.59 11.80
C GLY A 134 14.17 -6.55 11.90
N PHE A 135 13.64 -6.98 13.05
CA PHE A 135 12.20 -6.83 13.37
C PHE A 135 11.75 -5.37 13.27
N TRP A 136 12.49 -4.45 13.88
CA TRP A 136 12.14 -3.05 13.93
C TRP A 136 12.14 -2.40 12.54
N ILE A 137 13.18 -2.64 11.74
CA ILE A 137 13.26 -2.15 10.36
C ILE A 137 12.10 -2.71 9.53
N SER A 138 11.87 -4.03 9.59
CA SER A 138 10.82 -4.71 8.84
C SER A 138 9.44 -4.17 9.18
N TYR A 139 9.17 -3.98 10.48
CA TYR A 139 7.92 -3.39 10.94
C TYR A 139 7.69 -2.00 10.36
N PHE A 140 8.69 -1.11 10.43
CA PHE A 140 8.52 0.25 9.90
C PHE A 140 8.39 0.31 8.39
N VAL A 141 9.09 -0.54 7.66
CA VAL A 141 8.96 -0.62 6.20
C VAL A 141 7.53 -1.04 5.82
N ILE A 142 7.02 -2.09 6.45
CA ILE A 142 5.65 -2.57 6.17
C ILE A 142 4.60 -1.54 6.64
N ASP A 143 4.79 -0.94 7.82
CA ASP A 143 3.92 0.12 8.33
C ASP A 143 3.90 1.34 7.40
N ALA A 144 5.05 1.73 6.83
CA ALA A 144 5.11 2.81 5.83
C ALA A 144 4.31 2.47 4.57
N MET A 145 4.31 1.21 4.12
CA MET A 145 3.50 0.76 2.99
C MET A 145 1.99 0.85 3.30
N TRP A 146 1.56 0.44 4.49
CA TRP A 146 0.17 0.61 4.92
C TRP A 146 -0.24 2.07 5.05
N ARG A 147 0.66 2.93 5.56
CA ARG A 147 0.44 4.39 5.58
C ARG A 147 0.32 4.98 4.18
N MET A 148 1.02 4.44 3.21
CA MET A 148 0.89 4.85 1.81
C MET A 148 -0.50 4.52 1.28
N VAL A 149 -0.95 3.27 1.42
CA VAL A 149 -2.22 2.80 0.88
C VAL A 149 -3.40 3.49 1.55
N LEU A 150 -3.44 3.49 2.88
CA LEU A 150 -4.58 4.00 3.64
C LEU A 150 -4.56 5.51 3.86
N SER A 151 -3.38 6.14 3.80
CA SER A 151 -3.17 7.58 4.07
C SER A 151 -4.05 8.11 5.20
N PRO A 152 -3.94 7.58 6.45
CA PRO A 152 -4.89 7.86 7.53
C PRO A 152 -4.95 9.33 7.94
N TYR A 153 -3.91 10.12 7.62
CA TYR A 153 -3.78 11.55 7.95
C TYR A 153 -3.80 12.48 6.74
N LEU A 154 -3.97 11.92 5.51
CA LEU A 154 -4.03 12.68 4.26
C LEU A 154 -5.17 12.11 3.38
N PRO A 155 -6.43 12.46 3.67
CA PRO A 155 -7.59 11.87 3.00
C PRO A 155 -7.58 12.09 1.49
N GLU A 156 -7.07 13.24 1.02
CA GLU A 156 -6.98 13.58 -0.40
C GLU A 156 -6.09 12.63 -1.21
N TYR A 157 -5.04 12.07 -0.57
CA TYR A 157 -4.10 11.13 -1.20
C TYR A 157 -4.45 9.66 -0.95
N ARG A 158 -5.52 9.35 -0.23
CA ARG A 158 -5.96 7.99 0.05
C ARG A 158 -6.28 7.22 -1.21
N LEU A 159 -5.81 5.95 -1.30
CA LEU A 159 -6.12 5.08 -2.43
C LEU A 159 -7.53 4.48 -2.34
N PRO A 160 -7.93 3.78 -1.24
CA PRO A 160 -9.29 3.27 -1.10
C PRO A 160 -10.25 4.38 -0.67
N LYS A 161 -11.47 4.39 -1.23
CA LYS A 161 -12.53 5.32 -0.86
C LYS A 161 -13.24 4.86 0.41
N ILE A 162 -12.67 5.17 1.56
CA ILE A 162 -13.23 4.91 2.90
C ILE A 162 -13.22 6.21 3.70
N ASP A 163 -14.07 6.29 4.72
CA ASP A 163 -14.13 7.43 5.63
C ASP A 163 -12.87 7.56 6.49
N ASP A 164 -12.66 8.72 7.11
CA ASP A 164 -11.43 9.01 7.86
C ASP A 164 -11.32 8.20 9.14
N ALA A 165 -12.43 7.93 9.80
CA ALA A 165 -12.47 7.13 11.02
C ALA A 165 -12.16 5.66 10.71
N GLY A 166 -12.77 5.10 9.65
CA GLY A 166 -12.52 3.76 9.16
C GLY A 166 -11.07 3.57 8.69
N ALA A 167 -10.51 4.55 7.97
CA ALA A 167 -9.12 4.50 7.51
C ALA A 167 -8.13 4.46 8.68
N ARG A 168 -8.33 5.30 9.70
CA ARG A 168 -7.48 5.32 10.91
C ARG A 168 -7.60 4.03 11.70
N LYS A 169 -8.84 3.56 11.92
CA LYS A 169 -9.10 2.31 12.64
C LYS A 169 -8.51 1.11 11.92
N LEU A 170 -8.72 0.99 10.61
CA LEU A 170 -8.16 -0.08 9.79
C LEU A 170 -6.63 -0.05 9.79
N TYR A 171 -6.02 1.14 9.67
CA TYR A 171 -4.58 1.30 9.75
C TYR A 171 -4.01 0.81 11.08
N LEU A 172 -4.61 1.19 12.22
CA LEU A 172 -4.15 0.75 13.54
C LEU A 172 -4.22 -0.77 13.70
N TRP A 173 -5.29 -1.40 13.24
CA TRP A 173 -5.44 -2.86 13.29
C TRP A 173 -4.49 -3.60 12.35
N LEU A 174 -4.24 -3.07 11.14
CA LEU A 174 -3.25 -3.62 10.22
C LEU A 174 -1.84 -3.48 10.79
N SER A 175 -1.49 -2.33 11.34
CA SER A 175 -0.20 -2.10 12.00
C SER A 175 0.00 -3.04 13.20
N ALA A 176 -1.04 -3.23 14.03
CA ALA A 176 -1.02 -4.19 15.13
C ALA A 176 -0.87 -5.64 14.66
N SER A 177 -1.54 -6.03 13.57
CA SER A 177 -1.43 -7.38 13.00
C SER A 177 -0.02 -7.65 12.47
N VAL A 178 0.57 -6.69 11.77
CA VAL A 178 1.96 -6.77 11.29
C VAL A 178 2.94 -6.85 12.46
N PHE A 179 2.76 -5.99 13.47
CA PHE A 179 3.60 -6.01 14.68
C PHE A 179 3.56 -7.38 15.36
N THR A 180 2.36 -7.92 15.59
CA THR A 180 2.18 -9.22 16.27
C THR A 180 2.76 -10.37 15.44
N GLY A 181 2.55 -10.38 14.12
CA GLY A 181 3.09 -11.40 13.23
C GLY A 181 4.62 -11.38 13.19
N LEU A 182 5.22 -10.21 12.95
CA LEU A 182 6.68 -10.06 12.91
C LEU A 182 7.33 -10.34 14.27
N LEU A 183 6.72 -9.91 15.36
CA LEU A 183 7.21 -10.18 16.70
C LEU A 183 7.22 -11.69 16.97
N GLY A 184 6.15 -12.39 16.61
CA GLY A 184 6.07 -13.85 16.76
C GLY A 184 7.18 -14.57 15.99
N GLU A 185 7.36 -14.26 14.70
CA GLU A 185 8.42 -14.87 13.89
C GLU A 185 9.83 -14.51 14.40
N SER A 186 10.02 -13.27 14.86
CA SER A 186 11.31 -12.85 15.46
C SER A 186 11.63 -13.58 16.76
N ILE A 187 10.63 -13.83 17.61
CA ILE A 187 10.81 -14.63 18.83
C ILE A 187 11.17 -16.08 18.49
N ILE A 188 10.53 -16.67 17.49
CA ILE A 188 10.82 -18.03 17.03
C ILE A 188 12.26 -18.12 16.53
N LEU A 189 12.65 -17.22 15.62
CA LEU A 189 14.01 -17.16 15.09
C LEU A 189 15.05 -16.95 16.20
N TRP A 190 14.73 -16.09 17.16
CA TRP A 190 15.59 -15.85 18.31
C TRP A 190 15.77 -17.10 19.18
N MET A 191 14.71 -17.89 19.43
CA MET A 191 14.80 -19.14 20.15
C MET A 191 15.61 -20.20 19.39
N GLU A 192 15.51 -20.24 18.07
CA GLU A 192 16.30 -21.13 17.19
C GLU A 192 17.79 -20.78 17.27
N GLU A 193 18.14 -19.51 17.14
CA GLU A 193 19.53 -19.02 17.22
C GLU A 193 20.17 -19.23 18.62
N LEU A 194 19.36 -19.23 19.66
CA LEU A 194 19.82 -19.54 21.04
C LEU A 194 19.93 -21.05 21.33
N GLY A 195 19.71 -21.91 20.35
CA GLY A 195 19.72 -23.36 20.52
C GLY A 195 18.59 -23.87 21.42
N GLY A 196 17.41 -23.31 21.23
CA GLY A 196 16.19 -23.73 21.96
C GLY A 196 15.86 -25.20 21.68
N GLU A 197 15.32 -25.90 22.70
CA GLU A 197 14.85 -27.25 22.49
C GLU A 197 13.72 -27.27 21.46
N ARG A 198 13.72 -28.25 20.57
CA ARG A 198 12.71 -28.39 19.52
C ARG A 198 11.27 -28.34 20.05
N ALA A 199 10.98 -28.96 21.18
CA ALA A 199 9.65 -28.95 21.78
C ALA A 199 9.22 -27.52 22.17
N LEU A 200 10.14 -26.72 22.73
CA LEU A 200 9.92 -25.32 23.06
C LEU A 200 9.61 -24.51 21.79
N ILE A 201 10.44 -24.67 20.75
CA ILE A 201 10.28 -23.94 19.47
C ILE A 201 8.94 -24.27 18.81
N VAL A 202 8.59 -25.58 18.72
CA VAL A 202 7.33 -26.02 18.10
C VAL A 202 6.12 -25.49 18.87
N LEU A 203 6.10 -25.61 20.19
CA LEU A 203 4.98 -25.14 21.02
C LEU A 203 4.83 -23.61 20.93
N SER A 204 5.94 -22.88 21.05
CA SER A 204 5.93 -21.43 20.94
C SER A 204 5.51 -20.96 19.53
N SER A 205 5.99 -21.61 18.49
CA SER A 205 5.62 -21.31 17.10
C SER A 205 4.11 -21.48 16.85
N ILE A 206 3.53 -22.59 17.31
CA ILE A 206 2.09 -22.84 17.16
C ILE A 206 1.29 -21.77 17.89
N LEU A 207 1.69 -21.42 19.13
CA LEU A 207 1.00 -20.43 19.95
C LEU A 207 1.12 -19.02 19.39
N LEU A 208 2.32 -18.57 19.06
CA LEU A 208 2.56 -17.21 18.57
C LEU A 208 1.89 -16.97 17.22
N ARG A 209 1.94 -17.96 16.31
CA ARG A 209 1.21 -17.91 15.04
C ARG A 209 -0.30 -17.94 15.23
N LEU A 210 -0.82 -18.68 16.22
CA LEU A 210 -2.24 -18.65 16.57
C LEU A 210 -2.68 -17.27 17.05
N VAL A 211 -1.89 -16.63 17.90
CA VAL A 211 -2.16 -15.26 18.37
C VAL A 211 -2.18 -14.29 17.19
N ALA A 212 -1.22 -14.39 16.29
CA ALA A 212 -1.18 -13.54 15.09
C ALA A 212 -2.41 -13.74 14.18
N VAL A 213 -2.83 -14.98 13.96
CA VAL A 213 -4.06 -15.31 13.21
C VAL A 213 -5.30 -14.76 13.92
N ALA A 214 -5.39 -14.91 15.25
CA ALA A 214 -6.49 -14.35 16.02
C ALA A 214 -6.59 -12.83 15.90
N VAL A 215 -5.47 -12.11 15.92
CA VAL A 215 -5.42 -10.66 15.71
C VAL A 215 -5.89 -10.28 14.30
N ILE A 216 -5.50 -11.04 13.26
CA ILE A 216 -5.96 -10.81 11.88
C ILE A 216 -7.47 -11.05 11.77
N ILE A 217 -7.99 -12.13 12.35
CA ILE A 217 -9.42 -12.41 12.37
C ILE A 217 -10.18 -11.28 13.06
N ALA A 218 -9.72 -10.86 14.25
CA ALA A 218 -10.30 -9.74 14.97
C ALA A 218 -10.27 -8.45 14.14
N MET A 219 -9.16 -8.17 13.45
CA MET A 219 -9.02 -7.04 12.54
C MET A 219 -10.08 -7.07 11.43
N ILE A 220 -10.27 -8.23 10.76
CA ILE A 220 -11.24 -8.38 9.67
C ILE A 220 -12.67 -8.20 10.18
N LEU A 221 -13.01 -8.80 11.33
CA LEU A 221 -14.35 -8.74 11.91
C LEU A 221 -14.70 -7.31 12.37
N ILE A 222 -13.78 -6.66 13.08
CA ILE A 222 -13.98 -5.32 13.65
C ILE A 222 -14.01 -4.24 12.55
N ASN A 223 -13.22 -4.40 11.49
CA ASN A 223 -13.12 -3.43 10.39
C ASN A 223 -13.90 -3.85 9.14
N GLY A 224 -14.79 -4.84 9.27
CA GLY A 224 -15.60 -5.37 8.14
C GLY A 224 -16.32 -4.29 7.33
N PRO A 225 -16.96 -3.26 7.93
CA PRO A 225 -17.58 -2.16 7.19
C PRO A 225 -16.58 -1.36 6.33
N ALA A 226 -15.40 -1.00 6.89
CA ALA A 226 -14.36 -0.26 6.18
C ALA A 226 -13.76 -1.09 5.03
N ILE A 227 -13.52 -2.38 5.25
CA ILE A 227 -13.01 -3.31 4.22
C ILE A 227 -14.02 -3.43 3.07
N ARG A 228 -15.30 -3.63 3.39
CA ARG A 228 -16.37 -3.67 2.38
C ARG A 228 -16.50 -2.35 1.63
N GLY A 229 -16.43 -1.22 2.33
CA GLY A 229 -16.42 0.11 1.71
C GLY A 229 -15.26 0.31 0.75
N ALA A 230 -14.07 -0.17 1.10
CA ALA A 230 -12.90 -0.15 0.22
C ALA A 230 -13.11 -0.97 -1.06
N ILE A 231 -13.65 -2.19 -0.94
CA ILE A 231 -13.93 -3.09 -2.09
C ILE A 231 -15.02 -2.50 -2.99
N LEU A 232 -16.05 -1.88 -2.41
CA LEU A 232 -17.13 -1.24 -3.15
C LEU A 232 -16.73 0.12 -3.77
N GLY A 233 -15.51 0.59 -3.51
CA GLY A 233 -15.02 1.88 -4.01
C GLY A 233 -15.80 3.08 -3.48
N GLY A 234 -16.37 2.97 -2.26
CA GLY A 234 -17.20 3.99 -1.62
C GLY A 234 -18.64 4.10 -2.17
N ARG A 235 -19.05 3.20 -3.06
CA ARG A 235 -20.42 3.15 -3.60
C ARG A 235 -21.33 2.36 -2.67
N ARG A 236 -22.63 2.65 -2.72
CA ARG A 236 -23.62 1.78 -2.07
C ARG A 236 -23.68 0.44 -2.77
N ARG A 237 -23.98 -0.63 -2.05
CA ARG A 237 -24.03 -1.99 -2.61
C ARG A 237 -24.98 -2.12 -3.82
N ALA A 238 -26.07 -1.36 -3.82
CA ALA A 238 -27.05 -1.33 -4.92
C ALA A 238 -26.52 -0.64 -6.19
N GLU A 239 -25.55 0.27 -6.06
CA GLU A 239 -24.94 1.04 -7.16
C GLU A 239 -23.63 0.40 -7.66
N ALA A 240 -23.15 -0.60 -6.93
CA ALA A 240 -21.91 -1.30 -7.25
C ALA A 240 -22.16 -2.38 -8.30
N SER A 241 -21.12 -2.71 -9.08
CA SER A 241 -21.18 -3.85 -9.97
C SER A 241 -21.41 -5.14 -9.17
N TRP A 242 -22.09 -6.12 -9.77
CA TRP A 242 -22.38 -7.39 -9.10
C TRP A 242 -21.11 -8.11 -8.61
N TRP A 243 -20.01 -8.00 -9.36
CA TRP A 243 -18.70 -8.53 -8.96
C TRP A 243 -18.16 -7.86 -7.70
N ALA A 244 -18.24 -6.53 -7.62
CA ALA A 244 -17.80 -5.80 -6.42
C ALA A 244 -18.67 -6.15 -5.19
N ALA A 245 -19.99 -6.29 -5.39
CA ALA A 245 -20.90 -6.71 -4.34
C ALA A 245 -20.64 -8.15 -3.86
N LEU A 246 -20.33 -9.06 -4.79
CA LEU A 246 -19.91 -10.43 -4.48
C LEU A 246 -18.57 -10.44 -3.73
N ALA A 247 -17.56 -9.75 -4.25
CA ALA A 247 -16.24 -9.65 -3.62
C ALA A 247 -16.32 -9.08 -2.20
N ALA A 248 -17.09 -8.02 -1.99
CA ALA A 248 -17.29 -7.42 -0.66
C ALA A 248 -17.92 -8.38 0.36
N THR A 249 -18.64 -9.40 -0.11
CA THR A 249 -19.28 -10.41 0.75
C THR A 249 -18.38 -11.63 0.98
N VAL A 250 -17.70 -12.09 -0.08
CA VAL A 250 -16.95 -13.36 -0.08
C VAL A 250 -15.50 -13.19 0.37
N VAL A 251 -14.85 -12.08 0.02
CA VAL A 251 -13.41 -11.89 0.32
C VAL A 251 -13.12 -11.93 1.83
N PRO A 252 -13.83 -11.21 2.72
CA PRO A 252 -13.49 -11.25 4.13
C PRO A 252 -13.54 -12.65 4.76
N PRO A 253 -14.62 -13.47 4.60
CA PRO A 253 -14.64 -14.82 5.15
C PRO A 253 -13.62 -15.75 4.47
N LEU A 254 -13.35 -15.57 3.17
CA LEU A 254 -12.34 -16.35 2.46
C LEU A 254 -10.93 -16.09 3.01
N VAL A 255 -10.60 -14.84 3.33
CA VAL A 255 -9.32 -14.47 3.95
C VAL A 255 -9.20 -15.08 5.34
N ILE A 256 -10.26 -15.06 6.15
CA ILE A 256 -10.28 -15.74 7.46
C ILE A 256 -10.01 -17.24 7.28
N LEU A 257 -10.74 -17.89 6.37
CA LEU A 257 -10.57 -19.31 6.10
C LEU A 257 -9.14 -19.64 5.66
N TYR A 258 -8.57 -18.81 4.79
CA TYR A 258 -7.18 -18.94 4.36
C TYR A 258 -6.20 -18.94 5.54
N PHE A 259 -6.27 -17.92 6.44
CA PHE A 259 -5.34 -17.82 7.56
C PHE A 259 -5.51 -18.96 8.56
N VAL A 260 -6.73 -19.42 8.81
CA VAL A 260 -7.00 -20.60 9.67
C VAL A 260 -6.43 -21.87 9.04
N ALA A 261 -6.68 -22.10 7.75
CA ALA A 261 -6.20 -23.29 7.04
C ALA A 261 -4.67 -23.31 6.96
N ALA A 262 -4.05 -22.16 6.64
CA ALA A 262 -2.60 -22.02 6.55
C ALA A 262 -1.90 -22.15 7.92
N TRP A 263 -2.52 -21.66 9.01
CA TRP A 263 -2.04 -21.91 10.36
C TRP A 263 -2.11 -23.39 10.73
N LEU A 264 -3.23 -24.05 10.41
CA LEU A 264 -3.40 -25.48 10.69
C LEU A 264 -2.39 -26.33 9.90
N GLU A 265 -2.19 -26.02 8.62
CA GLU A 265 -1.18 -26.69 7.78
C GLU A 265 0.22 -26.49 8.36
N GLY A 266 0.59 -25.25 8.71
CA GLY A 266 1.88 -24.94 9.33
C GLY A 266 2.09 -25.66 10.66
N ALA A 267 1.06 -25.74 11.51
CA ALA A 267 1.10 -26.49 12.77
C ALA A 267 1.31 -28.00 12.54
N VAL A 268 0.63 -28.58 11.56
CA VAL A 268 0.81 -29.99 11.20
C VAL A 268 2.22 -30.26 10.67
N ARG A 269 2.75 -29.40 9.79
CA ARG A 269 4.12 -29.52 9.26
C ARG A 269 5.17 -29.43 10.38
N LEU A 270 5.01 -28.47 11.29
CA LEU A 270 5.88 -28.32 12.47
C LEU A 270 5.90 -29.57 13.36
N VAL A 271 4.72 -30.13 13.66
CA VAL A 271 4.60 -31.33 14.48
C VAL A 271 5.22 -32.55 13.82
N LEU A 272 5.07 -32.68 12.49
CA LEU A 272 5.58 -33.82 11.72
C LEU A 272 7.04 -33.65 11.24
N ASP A 273 7.69 -32.56 11.57
CA ASP A 273 9.07 -32.25 11.12
C ASP A 273 9.21 -32.19 9.59
N LEU A 274 8.23 -31.65 8.95
CA LEU A 274 8.26 -31.42 7.50
C LEU A 274 8.84 -30.05 7.20
N ASP A 275 9.50 -29.93 6.05
CA ASP A 275 10.00 -28.64 5.59
C ASP A 275 8.93 -27.55 5.64
N GLN A 276 9.24 -26.45 6.28
CA GLN A 276 8.32 -25.33 6.36
C GLN A 276 8.25 -24.65 4.99
N GLY A 277 7.03 -24.49 4.49
CA GLY A 277 6.77 -23.69 3.30
C GLY A 277 7.04 -22.19 3.56
N LEU A 278 6.66 -21.35 2.61
CA LEU A 278 6.75 -19.89 2.77
C LEU A 278 6.01 -19.43 4.03
N PRO A 279 6.59 -18.44 4.78
CA PRO A 279 5.95 -17.91 5.98
C PRO A 279 4.51 -17.47 5.69
N LEU A 280 3.60 -17.92 6.54
CA LEU A 280 2.15 -17.76 6.42
C LEU A 280 1.68 -16.34 6.10
N PHE A 281 2.37 -15.33 6.66
CA PHE A 281 2.00 -13.93 6.53
C PHE A 281 2.63 -13.24 5.32
N ILE A 282 3.78 -13.71 4.85
CA ILE A 282 4.53 -13.05 3.79
C ILE A 282 3.83 -13.22 2.44
N GLY A 283 3.34 -14.43 2.13
CA GLY A 283 2.69 -14.71 0.85
C GLY A 283 1.52 -13.77 0.53
N PRO A 284 0.46 -13.72 1.37
CA PRO A 284 -0.68 -12.83 1.15
C PRO A 284 -0.31 -11.36 1.17
N PHE A 285 0.61 -10.94 2.06
CA PHE A 285 1.07 -9.57 2.12
C PHE A 285 1.77 -9.15 0.82
N VAL A 286 2.73 -9.95 0.35
CA VAL A 286 3.45 -9.68 -0.91
C VAL A 286 2.48 -9.67 -2.09
N THR A 287 1.57 -10.64 -2.16
CA THR A 287 0.57 -10.71 -3.23
C THR A 287 -0.33 -9.48 -3.23
N LEU A 288 -0.86 -9.08 -2.08
CA LEU A 288 -1.70 -7.89 -1.95
C LEU A 288 -0.94 -6.61 -2.32
N MET A 289 0.26 -6.42 -1.78
CA MET A 289 1.08 -5.22 -2.06
C MET A 289 1.50 -5.16 -3.52
N THR A 290 1.93 -6.28 -4.10
CA THR A 290 2.29 -6.36 -5.52
C THR A 290 1.09 -6.06 -6.40
N SER A 291 -0.07 -6.63 -6.11
CA SER A 291 -1.32 -6.37 -6.87
C SER A 291 -1.73 -4.90 -6.79
N LEU A 292 -1.68 -4.30 -5.59
CA LEU A 292 -1.97 -2.86 -5.41
C LEU A 292 -0.95 -1.99 -6.14
N MET A 293 0.33 -2.36 -6.12
CA MET A 293 1.38 -1.61 -6.80
C MET A 293 1.23 -1.69 -8.32
N VAL A 294 0.98 -2.89 -8.86
CA VAL A 294 0.73 -3.09 -10.29
C VAL A 294 -0.50 -2.29 -10.74
N TYR A 295 -1.60 -2.36 -9.99
CA TYR A 295 -2.80 -1.56 -10.26
C TYR A 295 -2.50 -0.05 -10.24
N ALA A 296 -1.81 0.44 -9.22
CA ALA A 296 -1.48 1.86 -9.11
C ALA A 296 -0.56 2.34 -10.23
N VAL A 297 0.47 1.55 -10.59
CA VAL A 297 1.39 1.86 -11.69
C VAL A 297 0.69 1.81 -13.05
N ALA A 298 -0.14 0.79 -13.30
CA ALA A 298 -0.91 0.69 -14.53
C ALA A 298 -1.86 1.87 -14.71
N THR A 299 -2.62 2.22 -13.67
CA THR A 299 -3.52 3.38 -13.69
C THR A 299 -2.75 4.69 -13.88
N TYR A 300 -1.62 4.86 -13.21
CA TYR A 300 -0.73 6.00 -13.38
C TYR A 300 -0.23 6.12 -14.84
N ALA A 301 0.24 5.02 -15.42
CA ALA A 301 0.75 5.00 -16.80
C ALA A 301 -0.33 5.38 -17.82
N VAL A 302 -1.54 4.82 -17.65
CA VAL A 302 -2.71 5.14 -18.50
C VAL A 302 -3.05 6.63 -18.38
N GLU A 303 -3.15 7.16 -17.16
CA GLU A 303 -3.48 8.56 -16.93
C GLU A 303 -2.43 9.52 -17.52
N VAL A 304 -1.14 9.24 -17.33
CA VAL A 304 -0.03 10.03 -17.88
C VAL A 304 -0.03 9.98 -19.41
N TYR A 305 -0.27 8.81 -20.00
CA TYR A 305 -0.37 8.65 -21.45
C TYR A 305 -1.47 9.54 -22.05
N PHE A 306 -2.69 9.46 -21.50
CA PHE A 306 -3.81 10.27 -22.00
C PHE A 306 -3.63 11.77 -21.72
N ARG A 307 -3.03 12.14 -20.59
CA ARG A 307 -2.69 13.54 -20.33
C ARG A 307 -1.71 14.09 -21.36
N ARG A 308 -0.68 13.32 -21.71
CA ARG A 308 0.28 13.70 -22.77
C ARG A 308 -0.38 13.77 -24.16
N ALA A 309 -1.24 12.83 -24.48
CA ALA A 309 -1.99 12.83 -25.74
C ALA A 309 -2.90 14.05 -25.88
N ARG A 310 -3.62 14.40 -24.80
CA ARG A 310 -4.47 15.62 -24.76
C ARG A 310 -3.64 16.90 -24.92
N LEU A 311 -2.49 16.98 -24.24
CA LEU A 311 -1.61 18.14 -24.36
C LEU A 311 -1.09 18.30 -25.79
N LYS A 312 -0.63 17.22 -26.44
CA LYS A 312 -0.21 17.24 -27.84
C LYS A 312 -1.35 17.66 -28.76
N ALA A 313 -2.55 17.12 -28.57
CA ALA A 313 -3.72 17.50 -29.36
C ALA A 313 -4.08 18.98 -29.17
N ALA A 314 -3.97 19.53 -27.96
CA ALA A 314 -4.20 20.95 -27.70
C ALA A 314 -3.17 21.84 -28.40
N ILE A 315 -1.88 21.50 -28.33
CA ILE A 315 -0.80 22.22 -29.00
C ILE A 315 -1.01 22.21 -30.51
N ASN A 316 -1.34 21.05 -31.10
CA ASN A 316 -1.59 20.93 -32.52
C ASN A 316 -2.82 21.73 -32.97
N ALA A 317 -3.88 21.75 -32.14
CA ALA A 317 -5.07 22.56 -32.43
C ALA A 317 -4.78 24.07 -32.35
N GLU A 318 -3.94 24.50 -31.42
CA GLU A 318 -3.48 25.90 -31.36
C GLU A 318 -2.62 26.30 -32.54
N ALA A 319 -1.70 25.43 -32.95
CA ALA A 319 -0.88 25.64 -34.16
C ALA A 319 -1.75 25.76 -35.44
N ALA A 320 -2.71 24.86 -35.61
CA ALA A 320 -3.63 24.91 -36.75
C ALA A 320 -4.49 26.22 -36.74
N ARG A 321 -4.92 26.66 -35.56
CA ARG A 321 -5.64 27.96 -35.42
C ARG A 321 -4.74 29.15 -35.76
N ALA A 322 -3.46 29.11 -35.37
CA ALA A 322 -2.49 30.14 -35.67
C ALA A 322 -2.25 30.22 -37.22
N GLU A 323 -2.09 29.08 -37.88
CA GLU A 323 -1.97 29.03 -39.33
C GLU A 323 -3.18 29.59 -40.09
N VAL A 324 -4.41 29.26 -39.60
CA VAL A 324 -5.63 29.79 -40.21
C VAL A 324 -5.71 31.31 -40.01
N ARG A 325 -5.34 31.83 -38.84
CA ARG A 325 -5.29 33.29 -38.59
C ARG A 325 -4.24 33.98 -39.46
N GLN A 326 -3.06 33.39 -39.66
CA GLN A 326 -2.04 33.95 -40.54
C GLN A 326 -2.52 34.02 -41.99
N ARG A 327 -3.10 32.93 -42.52
CA ARG A 327 -3.68 32.90 -43.86
C ARG A 327 -4.81 33.92 -44.05
N ALA A 328 -5.67 34.08 -43.04
CA ALA A 328 -6.72 35.08 -43.05
C ALA A 328 -6.17 36.50 -43.11
N ALA A 329 -5.15 36.81 -42.26
CA ALA A 329 -4.46 38.09 -42.26
C ALA A 329 -3.72 38.36 -43.58
N GLU A 330 -3.07 37.36 -44.20
CA GLU A 330 -2.45 37.49 -45.51
C GLU A 330 -3.47 37.79 -46.62
N LEU A 331 -4.64 37.11 -46.57
CA LEU A 331 -5.71 37.37 -47.53
C LEU A 331 -6.30 38.77 -47.36
N GLU A 332 -6.50 39.24 -46.14
CA GLU A 332 -6.92 40.63 -45.89
C GLU A 332 -5.90 41.67 -46.33
N ALA A 333 -4.61 41.42 -46.10
CA ALA A 333 -3.53 42.26 -46.59
C ALA A 333 -3.46 42.34 -48.13
N ARG A 334 -3.64 41.23 -48.82
CA ARG A 334 -3.70 41.19 -50.30
C ARG A 334 -4.94 41.91 -50.86
N ARG A 335 -6.11 41.77 -50.18
CA ARG A 335 -7.33 42.55 -50.54
C ARG A 335 -7.12 44.03 -50.35
N ALA A 336 -6.46 44.44 -49.28
CA ALA A 336 -6.13 45.85 -49.01
C ALA A 336 -5.12 46.41 -50.02
N ALA A 337 -4.21 45.56 -50.59
CA ALA A 337 -3.25 45.94 -51.58
C ALA A 337 -3.86 46.02 -53.03
N GLY A 338 -5.14 45.75 -53.22
CA GLY A 338 -5.81 45.83 -54.50
C GLY A 338 -5.51 44.68 -55.46
N GLU A 339 -4.92 43.56 -54.99
CA GLU A 339 -4.71 42.37 -55.81
C GLU A 339 -6.05 41.67 -56.04
N THR A 340 -6.44 41.51 -57.34
CA THR A 340 -7.58 40.69 -57.73
C THR A 340 -7.28 39.22 -57.41
N LEU A 341 -7.91 38.74 -56.35
CA LEU A 341 -7.81 37.33 -55.96
C LEU A 341 -8.46 36.43 -57.02
N PRO A 342 -7.85 35.31 -57.42
CA PRO A 342 -8.50 34.35 -58.30
C PRO A 342 -9.80 33.84 -57.65
N GLU A 343 -10.84 33.76 -58.41
CA GLU A 343 -12.23 33.43 -58.06
C GLU A 343 -12.41 32.04 -57.43
N THR A 344 -11.35 31.25 -57.33
CA THR A 344 -11.30 29.92 -56.72
C THR A 344 -10.93 29.91 -55.25
N ALA A 345 -10.71 31.07 -54.61
CA ALA A 345 -10.59 31.12 -53.16
C ALA A 345 -11.99 31.12 -52.54
N GLU A 346 -12.69 30.02 -52.71
CA GLU A 346 -13.95 29.74 -52.07
C GLU A 346 -13.75 29.87 -50.55
N VAL A 347 -14.33 30.95 -50.03
CA VAL A 347 -14.44 31.18 -48.59
C VAL A 347 -15.20 29.98 -48.02
N VAL A 348 -14.47 29.08 -47.38
CA VAL A 348 -15.09 28.07 -46.50
C VAL A 348 -15.80 28.85 -45.40
N HIS A 349 -17.02 29.30 -45.73
CA HIS A 349 -17.96 29.72 -44.70
C HIS A 349 -18.05 28.56 -43.72
N LEU A 350 -17.47 28.72 -42.58
CA LEU A 350 -17.86 27.94 -41.38
C LEU A 350 -19.34 28.20 -41.24
N ARG A 351 -20.13 27.33 -41.81
CA ARG A 351 -21.58 27.27 -41.69
C ARG A 351 -21.83 27.03 -40.23
N ASP A 352 -22.28 28.08 -39.56
CA ASP A 352 -22.93 27.95 -38.26
C ASP A 352 -24.18 27.14 -38.53
N ASP A 353 -24.07 25.84 -38.35
CA ASP A 353 -25.19 24.89 -38.45
C ASP A 353 -25.94 25.00 -37.10
N ASP A 354 -26.73 26.08 -37.00
CA ASP A 354 -27.79 26.24 -35.97
C ASP A 354 -28.89 25.24 -36.29
N GLY A 355 -28.64 23.98 -35.96
CA GLY A 355 -29.64 22.92 -36.04
C GLY A 355 -30.55 23.01 -34.82
N ASP A 356 -31.65 23.76 -34.97
CA ASP A 356 -32.87 23.60 -34.18
C ASP A 356 -33.30 22.12 -34.23
N GLY A 357 -33.39 21.48 -33.10
CA GLY A 357 -33.91 20.13 -32.90
C GLY A 357 -34.55 20.08 -31.54
N ASP A 358 -35.84 20.29 -31.53
CA ASP A 358 -36.79 20.17 -30.42
C ASP A 358 -36.77 18.80 -29.76
N ASP A 359 -37.25 18.81 -28.48
CA ASP A 359 -37.87 17.74 -27.71
C ASP A 359 -36.96 16.78 -26.93
N ASP A 360 -36.90 16.83 -25.62
CA ASP A 360 -37.77 16.10 -24.70
C ASP A 360 -37.52 16.39 -23.21
N GLU A 361 -38.60 16.41 -22.47
CA GLU A 361 -38.74 16.71 -21.06
C GLU A 361 -38.10 15.68 -20.12
N GLY A 362 -37.60 16.14 -18.98
CA GLY A 362 -37.24 15.24 -17.86
C GLY A 362 -36.57 15.90 -16.66
N GLY A 363 -37.32 16.55 -15.80
CA GLY A 363 -37.25 16.60 -14.35
C GLY A 363 -36.00 17.10 -13.58
N PRO A 364 -36.17 17.82 -12.48
CA PRO A 364 -35.17 18.73 -11.92
C PRO A 364 -34.37 18.11 -10.79
N GLY A 365 -33.06 18.23 -10.90
CA GLY A 365 -32.12 18.07 -9.78
C GLY A 365 -31.21 19.28 -9.68
N SER A 366 -31.49 20.16 -8.72
CA SER A 366 -30.76 21.40 -8.45
C SER A 366 -29.28 21.14 -8.12
N MET A 367 -28.38 21.55 -9.00
CA MET A 367 -26.95 21.71 -8.71
C MET A 367 -26.66 23.15 -8.27
N PRO A 368 -25.67 23.37 -7.37
CA PRO A 368 -25.31 24.71 -6.94
C PRO A 368 -24.70 25.53 -8.09
N GLU A 369 -25.10 26.78 -8.19
CA GLU A 369 -24.68 27.72 -9.22
C GLU A 369 -23.15 28.01 -9.14
N LEU A 370 -22.44 27.72 -10.22
CA LEU A 370 -21.07 28.14 -10.45
C LEU A 370 -21.04 29.59 -11.00
N PRO A 371 -20.03 30.39 -10.65
CA PRO A 371 -19.94 31.81 -11.06
C PRO A 371 -19.87 31.94 -12.58
N ALA A 372 -20.52 32.97 -13.11
CA ALA A 372 -20.76 33.25 -14.53
C ALA A 372 -19.51 33.28 -15.45
N SER A 373 -18.32 33.48 -14.88
CA SER A 373 -17.05 33.51 -15.65
C SER A 373 -16.56 32.14 -16.11
N VAL A 374 -17.13 31.04 -15.57
CA VAL A 374 -16.76 29.66 -15.95
C VAL A 374 -17.73 29.06 -16.98
N ARG A 375 -18.98 29.59 -17.04
CA ARG A 375 -20.01 29.12 -18.00
C ARG A 375 -19.70 29.35 -19.46
N SER A 376 -18.94 30.40 -19.79
CA SER A 376 -18.68 30.76 -21.21
C SER A 376 -17.64 29.88 -21.91
N GLN A 377 -17.00 28.94 -21.21
CA GLN A 377 -16.01 28.02 -21.80
C GLN A 377 -16.52 26.59 -22.01
N GLU A 378 -17.65 26.21 -21.43
CA GLU A 378 -18.18 24.83 -21.48
C GLU A 378 -19.16 24.57 -22.64
N ASP A 379 -19.79 25.61 -23.20
CA ASP A 379 -20.84 25.51 -24.23
C ASP A 379 -20.34 25.46 -25.68
N ARG A 380 -19.04 25.15 -25.94
CA ARG A 380 -18.59 24.92 -27.31
C ARG A 380 -18.68 23.44 -27.67
N PRO A 381 -19.46 23.08 -28.69
CA PRO A 381 -19.56 21.68 -29.13
C PRO A 381 -18.18 21.15 -29.53
N ALA A 382 -17.78 20.07 -28.89
CA ALA A 382 -16.52 19.42 -29.13
C ALA A 382 -16.51 18.76 -30.52
N PRO A 383 -15.49 18.98 -31.37
CA PRO A 383 -15.42 18.34 -32.68
C PRO A 383 -15.48 16.82 -32.56
N ARG A 384 -16.09 16.14 -33.56
CA ARG A 384 -16.34 14.68 -33.60
C ARG A 384 -15.12 13.79 -33.28
N ALA A 385 -13.88 14.28 -33.43
CA ALA A 385 -12.67 13.59 -32.97
C ALA A 385 -12.62 13.31 -31.45
N ARG A 386 -13.38 14.01 -30.61
CA ARG A 386 -13.44 13.79 -29.16
C ARG A 386 -14.27 12.56 -28.75
N ALA A 387 -15.23 12.11 -29.54
CA ALA A 387 -16.06 10.95 -29.20
C ALA A 387 -15.24 9.65 -29.21
N GLY A 388 -14.36 9.46 -30.22
CA GLY A 388 -13.47 8.31 -30.28
C GLY A 388 -12.43 8.30 -29.15
N MET A 389 -11.91 9.49 -28.79
CA MET A 389 -10.89 9.60 -27.73
C MET A 389 -11.46 9.34 -26.33
N ARG A 390 -12.71 9.73 -26.05
CA ARG A 390 -13.41 9.40 -24.80
C ARG A 390 -13.65 7.89 -24.66
N SER A 391 -14.02 7.22 -25.74
CA SER A 391 -14.26 5.76 -25.73
C SER A 391 -12.99 4.97 -25.47
N PHE A 392 -11.83 5.38 -26.02
CA PHE A 392 -10.55 4.74 -25.72
C PHE A 392 -10.07 5.01 -24.30
N GLU A 393 -10.33 6.20 -23.75
CA GLU A 393 -10.01 6.53 -22.36
C GLU A 393 -10.85 5.69 -21.40
N GLU A 394 -12.17 5.58 -21.64
CA GLU A 394 -13.03 4.69 -20.86
C GLU A 394 -12.63 3.23 -20.97
N LEU A 395 -12.20 2.77 -22.13
CA LEU A 395 -11.69 1.41 -22.34
C LEU A 395 -10.39 1.18 -21.56
N GLY A 396 -9.45 2.15 -21.62
CA GLY A 396 -8.22 2.12 -20.85
C GLY A 396 -8.45 2.06 -19.33
N TYR A 397 -9.40 2.86 -18.82
CA TYR A 397 -9.78 2.81 -17.40
C TYR A 397 -10.50 1.50 -17.03
N ARG A 398 -11.34 0.95 -17.91
CA ARG A 398 -11.99 -0.36 -17.67
C ARG A 398 -10.97 -1.49 -17.64
N VAL A 399 -10.00 -1.51 -18.56
CA VAL A 399 -8.91 -2.50 -18.57
C VAL A 399 -8.05 -2.38 -17.32
N ALA A 400 -7.66 -1.15 -16.94
CA ALA A 400 -6.88 -0.92 -15.71
C ALA A 400 -7.66 -1.24 -14.42
N SER A 401 -8.99 -1.25 -14.45
CA SER A 401 -9.83 -1.63 -13.30
C SER A 401 -10.13 -3.13 -13.22
N LEU A 402 -9.77 -3.90 -14.26
CA LEU A 402 -9.91 -5.36 -14.32
C LEU A 402 -8.59 -6.07 -13.95
N LEU A 403 -7.46 -5.36 -14.00
CA LEU A 403 -6.15 -5.79 -13.51
C LEU A 403 -5.98 -5.41 -12.03
#